data_4b9423b51d59b02d7a28a5c8e91ce079
#
_entry.id   4b9423b51d59b02d7a28a5c8e91ce079
#
_cell.length_a   1.000
_cell.length_b   1.000
_cell.length_c   1.000
_cell.angle_alpha   90.00
_cell.angle_beta   90.00
_cell.angle_gamma   90.00
#
_symmetry.space_group_name_H-M   'P 1'
#
loop_
_entity.id
_entity.type
_entity.pdbx_description
1 polymer ?
#
loop_
_entity_poly.entity_id
_entity_poly.type
_entity_poly.pdbx_seq_one_letter_code
_entity_poly.pdbx_strand_id
1 'polypeptide(L)'
;MSGYLRNDWRDVTCEAVRAGFGHGLVLAAREHPQVVALSGDLMESVGFGEFQKEFGEPRCIEVGVAEQNLVTVASGLAAMGAVPFAASYAAFSPGRNWEQIRTTICLNDRPVKIVGSHAGLNVGADGATHQMLEDIALMRSLPNMVVLAPGDAREAEQMAFAMARDERPNYVRLP
;
A
#
# COMPACT_ATOMS: atom_id res chain seq x y z
N MET A 1 16.96 14.88 -19.37
CA MET A 1 16.93 13.56 -18.68
C MET A 1 18.27 13.23 -18.00
N SER A 2 18.85 14.12 -17.20
CA SER A 2 20.18 13.87 -16.58
C SER A 2 20.21 14.09 -15.07
N GLY A 3 19.08 14.00 -14.39
CA GLY A 3 18.96 14.29 -12.97
C GLY A 3 18.89 13.09 -12.00
N TYR A 4 18.95 11.86 -12.48
CA TYR A 4 18.66 10.69 -11.66
C TYR A 4 19.87 9.91 -11.15
N LEU A 5 21.08 10.20 -11.64
CA LEU A 5 22.30 9.57 -11.14
C LEU A 5 23.12 10.62 -10.38
N ARG A 6 23.25 10.46 -9.06
CA ARG A 6 24.18 11.23 -8.27
C ARG A 6 25.61 10.83 -8.60
N ASN A 7 26.50 11.81 -8.75
CA ASN A 7 27.92 11.56 -9.07
C ASN A 7 28.70 10.97 -7.88
N ASP A 8 28.16 11.05 -6.66
CA ASP A 8 28.75 10.44 -5.47
C ASP A 8 27.71 9.59 -4.72
N TRP A 9 27.88 8.29 -4.77
CA TRP A 9 27.05 7.31 -4.07
C TRP A 9 27.19 7.40 -2.53
N ARG A 10 28.22 8.09 -2.01
CA ARG A 10 28.43 8.27 -0.58
C ARG A 10 27.58 9.40 0.01
N ASP A 11 27.07 10.28 -0.83
CA ASP A 11 26.22 11.41 -0.46
C ASP A 11 24.75 11.13 -0.76
N VAL A 12 24.27 9.93 -0.34
CA VAL A 12 22.89 9.50 -0.52
C VAL A 12 22.13 9.72 0.78
N THR A 13 21.09 10.54 0.74
CA THR A 13 20.12 10.63 1.84
C THR A 13 19.31 9.34 1.89
N CYS A 14 19.41 8.62 3.00
CA CYS A 14 18.59 7.42 3.22
C CYS A 14 17.20 7.82 3.69
N GLU A 15 16.18 7.35 2.99
CA GLU A 15 14.79 7.55 3.33
C GLU A 15 14.07 6.21 3.35
N ALA A 16 13.14 6.01 4.29
CA ALA A 16 12.35 4.78 4.35
C ALA A 16 11.43 4.68 3.13
N VAL A 17 11.39 3.50 2.52
CA VAL A 17 10.57 3.24 1.32
C VAL A 17 9.08 3.59 1.55
N ARG A 18 8.57 3.25 2.76
CA ARG A 18 7.19 3.59 3.14
C ARG A 18 6.92 5.10 3.25
N ALA A 19 7.93 5.91 3.58
CA ALA A 19 7.79 7.38 3.64
C ALA A 19 7.63 7.95 2.23
N GLY A 20 8.45 7.52 1.28
CA GLY A 20 8.30 7.88 -0.13
C GLY A 20 6.94 7.47 -0.68
N PHE A 21 6.46 6.27 -0.33
CA PHE A 21 5.11 5.82 -0.72
C PHE A 21 4.02 6.73 -0.16
N GLY A 22 4.07 7.08 1.12
CA GLY A 22 3.12 7.99 1.76
C GLY A 22 3.09 9.36 1.12
N HIS A 23 4.27 9.93 0.82
CA HIS A 23 4.38 11.18 0.07
C HIS A 23 3.72 11.08 -1.32
N GLY A 24 4.01 10.02 -2.07
CA GLY A 24 3.39 9.77 -3.38
C GLY A 24 1.86 9.61 -3.30
N LEU A 25 1.36 9.00 -2.21
CA LEU A 25 -0.07 8.88 -1.96
C LEU A 25 -0.74 10.26 -1.76
N VAL A 26 -0.10 11.15 -1.01
CA VAL A 26 -0.58 12.54 -0.83
C VAL A 26 -0.63 13.27 -2.17
N LEU A 27 0.44 13.18 -2.97
CA LEU A 27 0.48 13.80 -4.29
C LEU A 27 -0.63 13.25 -5.22
N ALA A 28 -0.81 11.93 -5.24
CA ALA A 28 -1.86 11.30 -6.02
C ALA A 28 -3.26 11.75 -5.57
N ALA A 29 -3.47 11.87 -4.26
CA ALA A 29 -4.76 12.27 -3.69
C ALA A 29 -5.13 13.73 -3.94
N ARG A 30 -4.15 14.60 -4.14
CA ARG A 30 -4.37 16.00 -4.57
C ARG A 30 -4.93 16.07 -5.99
N GLU A 31 -4.45 15.20 -6.89
CA GLU A 31 -4.92 15.14 -8.28
C GLU A 31 -6.19 14.27 -8.45
N HIS A 32 -6.37 13.28 -7.57
CA HIS A 32 -7.45 12.29 -7.66
C HIS A 32 -8.32 12.32 -6.38
N PRO A 33 -9.39 13.13 -6.33
CA PRO A 33 -10.23 13.25 -5.14
C PRO A 33 -10.90 11.96 -4.67
N GLN A 34 -11.04 10.96 -5.56
CA GLN A 34 -11.58 9.64 -5.26
C GLN A 34 -10.62 8.72 -4.48
N VAL A 35 -9.34 9.10 -4.32
CA VAL A 35 -8.39 8.34 -3.51
C VAL A 35 -8.77 8.43 -2.03
N VAL A 36 -8.89 7.28 -1.38
CA VAL A 36 -9.15 7.14 0.06
C VAL A 36 -8.13 6.18 0.68
N ALA A 37 -7.76 6.41 1.92
CA ALA A 37 -6.83 5.59 2.68
C ALA A 37 -7.55 4.81 3.77
N LEU A 38 -7.29 3.51 3.87
CA LEU A 38 -7.84 2.65 4.90
C LEU A 38 -6.71 1.97 5.67
N SER A 39 -6.90 1.79 6.99
CA SER A 39 -5.95 1.06 7.82
C SER A 39 -6.64 0.28 8.94
N GLY A 40 -5.91 -0.64 9.53
CA GLY A 40 -6.30 -1.38 10.74
C GLY A 40 -5.59 -0.86 11.98
N ASP A 41 -5.85 0.41 12.39
CA ASP A 41 -5.19 1.13 13.49
C ASP A 41 -3.67 1.34 13.29
N LEU A 42 -3.23 1.51 12.04
CA LEU A 42 -1.81 1.58 11.68
C LEU A 42 -1.44 2.77 10.78
N MET A 43 -2.30 3.79 10.61
CA MET A 43 -2.10 4.91 9.67
C MET A 43 -0.67 5.48 9.70
N GLU A 44 -0.18 5.84 10.88
CA GLU A 44 1.16 6.39 11.04
C GLU A 44 2.25 5.35 10.69
N SER A 45 2.10 4.13 11.18
CA SER A 45 3.07 3.04 11.00
C SER A 45 3.25 2.62 9.54
N VAL A 46 2.17 2.59 8.77
CA VAL A 46 2.20 2.20 7.34
C VAL A 46 2.60 3.35 6.41
N GLY A 47 2.88 4.53 6.94
CA GLY A 47 3.31 5.70 6.18
C GLY A 47 2.15 6.58 5.67
N PHE A 48 0.94 6.42 6.19
CA PHE A 48 -0.24 7.22 5.79
C PHE A 48 -0.49 8.46 6.67
N GLY A 49 0.40 8.75 7.64
CA GLY A 49 0.23 9.86 8.58
C GLY A 49 0.13 11.23 7.93
N GLU A 50 0.88 11.50 6.85
CA GLU A 50 0.76 12.76 6.10
C GLU A 50 -0.59 12.87 5.38
N PHE A 51 -1.06 11.78 4.78
CA PHE A 51 -2.37 11.73 4.16
C PHE A 51 -3.48 12.02 5.18
N GLN A 52 -3.40 11.41 6.38
CA GLN A 52 -4.35 11.64 7.46
C GLN A 52 -4.37 13.09 7.92
N LYS A 53 -3.20 13.72 8.07
CA LYS A 53 -3.07 15.14 8.47
C LYS A 53 -3.66 16.09 7.44
N GLU A 54 -3.49 15.80 6.14
CA GLU A 54 -3.95 16.69 5.08
C GLU A 54 -5.42 16.52 4.73
N PHE A 55 -5.91 15.28 4.67
CA PHE A 55 -7.26 15.00 4.16
C PHE A 55 -8.27 14.61 5.24
N GLY A 56 -7.85 13.99 6.35
CA GLY A 56 -8.72 13.60 7.45
C GLY A 56 -9.94 12.79 7.02
N GLU A 57 -10.99 12.80 7.83
CA GLU A 57 -12.29 12.22 7.46
C GLU A 57 -13.02 13.09 6.42
N PRO A 58 -13.73 12.49 5.46
CA PRO A 58 -14.04 11.06 5.32
C PRO A 58 -13.05 10.25 4.47
N ARG A 59 -11.88 10.82 4.11
CA ARG A 59 -10.92 10.16 3.22
C ARG A 59 -9.96 9.21 3.94
N CYS A 60 -9.85 9.31 5.27
CA CYS A 60 -9.10 8.37 6.12
C CYS A 60 -10.09 7.51 6.91
N ILE A 61 -10.00 6.20 6.75
CA ILE A 61 -10.93 5.24 7.34
C ILE A 61 -10.15 4.22 8.16
N GLU A 62 -10.38 4.20 9.47
CA GLU A 62 -9.87 3.16 10.34
C GLU A 62 -10.94 2.09 10.57
N VAL A 63 -10.58 0.84 10.34
CA VAL A 63 -11.51 -0.30 10.50
C VAL A 63 -11.20 -1.16 11.72
N GLY A 64 -10.24 -0.75 12.54
CA GLY A 64 -9.69 -1.56 13.64
C GLY A 64 -8.77 -2.67 13.14
N VAL A 65 -8.21 -3.45 14.04
CA VAL A 65 -7.32 -4.57 13.74
C VAL A 65 -8.15 -5.73 13.15
N ALA A 66 -8.63 -5.56 11.92
CA ALA A 66 -9.56 -6.46 11.25
C ALA A 66 -9.25 -6.52 9.75
N GLU A 67 -8.16 -7.18 9.36
CA GLU A 67 -7.63 -7.14 7.99
C GLU A 67 -8.60 -7.74 6.96
N GLN A 68 -9.41 -8.73 7.34
CA GLN A 68 -10.45 -9.27 6.46
C GLN A 68 -11.50 -8.20 6.16
N ASN A 69 -11.95 -7.46 7.19
CA ASN A 69 -12.86 -6.33 7.02
C ASN A 69 -12.23 -5.18 6.22
N LEU A 70 -10.94 -4.89 6.45
CA LEU A 70 -10.18 -3.85 5.75
C LEU A 70 -10.34 -3.98 4.23
N VAL A 71 -10.04 -5.14 3.68
CA VAL A 71 -10.07 -5.34 2.22
C VAL A 71 -11.49 -5.50 1.65
N THR A 72 -12.46 -5.99 2.45
CA THR A 72 -13.85 -6.05 2.00
C THR A 72 -14.53 -4.69 1.99
N VAL A 73 -14.24 -3.82 2.96
CA VAL A 73 -14.66 -2.40 2.96
C VAL A 73 -14.02 -1.67 1.78
N ALA A 74 -12.72 -1.86 1.54
CA ALA A 74 -12.03 -1.29 0.38
C ALA A 74 -12.68 -1.73 -0.94
N SER A 75 -13.03 -3.02 -1.07
CA SER A 75 -13.72 -3.52 -2.26
C SER A 75 -15.10 -2.85 -2.46
N GLY A 76 -15.85 -2.66 -1.38
CA GLY A 76 -17.13 -1.94 -1.41
C GLY A 76 -16.97 -0.48 -1.86
N LEU A 77 -15.99 0.23 -1.33
CA LEU A 77 -15.67 1.61 -1.73
C LEU A 77 -15.26 1.69 -3.20
N ALA A 78 -14.45 0.75 -3.67
CA ALA A 78 -14.08 0.67 -5.09
C ALA A 78 -15.30 0.44 -5.99
N ALA A 79 -16.27 -0.36 -5.56
CA ALA A 79 -17.53 -0.55 -6.27
C ALA A 79 -18.37 0.73 -6.37
N MET A 80 -18.17 1.68 -5.44
CA MET A 80 -18.83 3.00 -5.42
C MET A 80 -18.01 4.08 -6.14
N GLY A 81 -16.91 3.75 -6.79
CA GLY A 81 -16.10 4.67 -7.59
C GLY A 81 -14.92 5.31 -6.84
N ALA A 82 -14.62 4.89 -5.61
CA ALA A 82 -13.42 5.29 -4.92
C ALA A 82 -12.18 4.51 -5.43
N VAL A 83 -10.99 5.05 -5.15
CA VAL A 83 -9.70 4.38 -5.34
C VAL A 83 -9.08 4.14 -3.95
N PRO A 84 -9.42 3.02 -3.30
CA PRO A 84 -9.01 2.77 -1.92
C PRO A 84 -7.59 2.19 -1.85
N PHE A 85 -6.77 2.79 -1.00
CA PHE A 85 -5.46 2.28 -0.56
C PHE A 85 -5.65 1.64 0.81
N ALA A 86 -5.60 0.32 0.89
CA ALA A 86 -5.82 -0.47 2.10
C ALA A 86 -4.49 -0.99 2.63
N ALA A 87 -4.04 -0.49 3.77
CA ALA A 87 -2.72 -0.75 4.32
C ALA A 87 -2.74 -1.49 5.66
N SER A 88 -1.86 -2.47 5.78
CA SER A 88 -1.49 -3.13 7.02
C SER A 88 -0.07 -3.69 6.88
N TYR A 89 0.45 -4.35 7.92
CA TYR A 89 1.68 -5.12 7.81
C TYR A 89 1.46 -6.31 6.87
N ALA A 90 2.45 -6.61 6.04
CA ALA A 90 2.34 -7.68 5.04
C ALA A 90 2.03 -9.06 5.65
N ALA A 91 2.51 -9.32 6.87
CA ALA A 91 2.17 -10.53 7.61
C ALA A 91 0.66 -10.70 7.84
N PHE A 92 -0.10 -9.61 7.87
CA PHE A 92 -1.53 -9.60 8.13
C PHE A 92 -2.36 -9.26 6.89
N SER A 93 -1.83 -8.43 5.99
CA SER A 93 -2.41 -8.15 4.68
C SER A 93 -1.30 -8.22 3.61
N PRO A 94 -1.14 -9.33 2.87
CA PRO A 94 -2.15 -10.34 2.53
C PRO A 94 -2.20 -11.59 3.44
N GLY A 95 -1.36 -11.74 4.45
CA GLY A 95 -1.22 -13.00 5.15
C GLY A 95 -2.53 -13.54 5.78
N ARG A 96 -3.37 -12.67 6.37
CA ARG A 96 -4.60 -13.06 7.06
C ARG A 96 -5.85 -12.96 6.17
N ASN A 97 -5.84 -12.12 5.15
CA ASN A 97 -7.01 -11.77 4.35
C ASN A 97 -6.90 -12.17 2.86
N TRP A 98 -5.99 -13.06 2.53
CA TRP A 98 -5.73 -13.47 1.14
C TRP A 98 -7.00 -13.98 0.42
N GLU A 99 -7.85 -14.73 1.11
CA GLU A 99 -9.11 -15.25 0.55
C GLU A 99 -10.05 -14.09 0.18
N GLN A 100 -10.23 -13.11 1.07
CA GLN A 100 -11.08 -11.94 0.80
C GLN A 100 -10.52 -11.09 -0.34
N ILE A 101 -9.21 -10.94 -0.46
CA ILE A 101 -8.56 -10.29 -1.61
C ILE A 101 -8.92 -11.02 -2.90
N ARG A 102 -8.80 -12.36 -2.90
CA ARG A 102 -9.14 -13.17 -4.06
C ARG A 102 -10.59 -12.99 -4.47
N THR A 103 -11.53 -13.17 -3.55
CA THR A 103 -12.96 -13.28 -3.84
C THR A 103 -13.64 -11.93 -4.05
N THR A 104 -13.28 -10.91 -3.25
CA THR A 104 -13.97 -9.61 -3.29
C THR A 104 -13.29 -8.61 -4.23
N ILE A 105 -11.97 -8.73 -4.43
CA ILE A 105 -11.17 -7.78 -5.22
C ILE A 105 -10.80 -8.38 -6.57
N CYS A 106 -9.99 -9.45 -6.58
CA CYS A 106 -9.40 -9.95 -7.82
C CYS A 106 -10.42 -10.57 -8.78
N LEU A 107 -11.36 -11.40 -8.28
CA LEU A 107 -12.40 -12.00 -9.13
C LEU A 107 -13.40 -10.98 -9.66
N ASN A 108 -13.54 -9.82 -9.00
CA ASN A 108 -14.40 -8.72 -9.42
C ASN A 108 -13.62 -7.61 -10.15
N ASP A 109 -12.32 -7.79 -10.36
CA ASP A 109 -11.41 -6.82 -11.01
C ASP A 109 -11.55 -5.40 -10.44
N ARG A 110 -11.56 -5.28 -9.09
CA ARG A 110 -11.75 -4.00 -8.39
C ARG A 110 -10.43 -3.25 -8.24
N PRO A 111 -10.38 -1.92 -8.49
CA PRO A 111 -9.16 -1.12 -8.42
C PRO A 111 -8.70 -0.83 -6.98
N VAL A 112 -8.67 -1.83 -6.13
CA VAL A 112 -8.17 -1.71 -4.74
C VAL A 112 -6.64 -1.78 -4.74
N LYS A 113 -6.01 -0.88 -3.99
CA LYS A 113 -4.58 -0.76 -3.81
C LYS A 113 -4.18 -1.32 -2.45
N ILE A 114 -3.68 -2.53 -2.43
CA ILE A 114 -3.28 -3.23 -1.20
C ILE A 114 -1.84 -2.89 -0.91
N VAL A 115 -1.59 -2.37 0.30
CA VAL A 115 -0.26 -1.96 0.74
C VAL A 115 0.20 -2.87 1.88
N GLY A 116 1.13 -3.77 1.58
CA GLY A 116 1.79 -4.63 2.56
C GLY A 116 3.08 -3.99 3.05
N SER A 117 3.02 -3.30 4.18
CA SER A 117 4.19 -2.68 4.80
C SER A 117 4.94 -3.64 5.72
N HIS A 118 6.15 -3.27 6.13
CA HIS A 118 7.00 -4.07 7.02
C HIS A 118 7.22 -5.51 6.50
N ALA A 119 7.32 -5.66 5.17
CA ALA A 119 7.54 -6.94 4.53
C ALA A 119 8.99 -7.41 4.64
N GLY A 120 9.20 -8.71 4.54
CA GLY A 120 10.53 -9.32 4.62
C GLY A 120 11.01 -9.50 6.06
N LEU A 121 12.33 -9.42 6.26
CA LEU A 121 12.99 -9.62 7.55
C LEU A 121 13.19 -8.32 8.36
N ASN A 122 12.92 -7.17 7.76
CA ASN A 122 13.28 -5.84 8.31
C ASN A 122 12.27 -5.29 9.32
N VAL A 123 11.33 -6.09 9.77
CA VAL A 123 10.30 -5.70 10.74
C VAL A 123 10.86 -5.19 12.07
N GLY A 124 12.09 -5.60 12.44
CA GLY A 124 12.75 -5.16 13.68
C GLY A 124 12.31 -5.96 14.91
N ALA A 125 11.99 -5.25 16.00
CA ALA A 125 11.79 -5.84 17.32
C ALA A 125 10.59 -6.80 17.43
N ASP A 126 9.59 -6.68 16.56
CA ASP A 126 8.42 -7.56 16.53
C ASP A 126 8.77 -9.02 16.16
N GLY A 127 9.87 -9.20 15.43
CA GLY A 127 10.44 -10.51 15.14
C GLY A 127 9.61 -11.38 14.21
N ALA A 128 9.79 -12.69 14.32
CA ALA A 128 9.31 -13.69 13.37
C ALA A 128 7.79 -13.71 13.17
N THR A 129 7.00 -13.29 14.14
CA THR A 129 5.53 -13.23 14.03
C THR A 129 5.03 -12.14 13.07
N HIS A 130 5.87 -11.18 12.74
CA HIS A 130 5.57 -10.03 11.88
C HIS A 130 6.36 -10.04 10.57
N GLN A 131 7.37 -10.91 10.46
CA GLN A 131 8.14 -11.08 9.24
C GLN A 131 7.30 -11.78 8.16
N MET A 132 7.33 -11.26 6.94
CA MET A 132 6.57 -11.80 5.82
C MET A 132 7.47 -12.01 4.61
N LEU A 133 7.62 -13.28 4.20
CA LEU A 133 8.46 -13.69 3.08
C LEU A 133 7.64 -14.17 1.87
N GLU A 134 6.38 -14.55 2.09
CA GLU A 134 5.51 -15.24 1.14
C GLU A 134 4.56 -14.31 0.38
N ASP A 135 4.50 -13.03 0.75
CA ASP A 135 3.56 -12.04 0.24
C ASP A 135 3.56 -11.92 -1.29
N ILE A 136 4.73 -11.81 -1.90
CA ILE A 136 4.84 -11.72 -3.37
C ILE A 136 4.31 -13.00 -4.03
N ALA A 137 4.64 -14.17 -3.48
CA ALA A 137 4.18 -15.45 -4.03
C ALA A 137 2.65 -15.59 -3.94
N LEU A 138 2.09 -15.24 -2.78
CA LEU A 138 0.65 -15.24 -2.55
C LEU A 138 -0.08 -14.30 -3.52
N MET A 139 0.40 -13.08 -3.66
CA MET A 139 -0.27 -12.08 -4.50
C MET A 139 -0.11 -12.36 -6.00
N ARG A 140 1.03 -12.90 -6.43
CA ARG A 140 1.24 -13.30 -7.82
C ARG A 140 0.38 -14.49 -8.26
N SER A 141 -0.15 -15.28 -7.35
CA SER A 141 -1.05 -16.39 -7.67
C SER A 141 -2.49 -15.94 -7.97
N LEU A 142 -2.83 -14.69 -7.71
CA LEU A 142 -4.18 -14.16 -7.90
C LEU A 142 -4.39 -13.63 -9.32
N PRO A 143 -5.59 -13.84 -9.92
CA PRO A 143 -5.92 -13.27 -11.22
C PRO A 143 -5.99 -11.74 -11.13
N ASN A 144 -5.68 -11.06 -12.23
CA ASN A 144 -5.74 -9.61 -12.39
C ASN A 144 -4.79 -8.79 -11.49
N MET A 145 -4.17 -9.40 -10.49
CA MET A 145 -3.33 -8.72 -9.51
C MET A 145 -2.01 -8.22 -10.12
N VAL A 146 -1.76 -6.93 -10.02
CA VAL A 146 -0.47 -6.31 -10.32
C VAL A 146 0.36 -6.25 -9.04
N VAL A 147 1.56 -6.83 -9.07
CA VAL A 147 2.45 -6.89 -7.89
C VAL A 147 3.65 -5.97 -8.10
N LEU A 148 3.89 -5.07 -7.15
CA LEU A 148 4.90 -4.01 -7.18
C LEU A 148 5.83 -4.14 -5.97
N ALA A 149 7.12 -3.89 -6.18
CA ALA A 149 8.14 -3.92 -5.13
C ALA A 149 9.20 -2.84 -5.40
N PRO A 150 9.01 -1.61 -4.89
CA PRO A 150 9.96 -0.53 -5.07
C PRO A 150 11.29 -0.81 -4.37
N GLY A 151 12.40 -0.42 -4.99
CA GLY A 151 13.74 -0.57 -4.45
C GLY A 151 14.16 0.59 -3.54
N ASP A 152 13.53 1.76 -3.67
CA ASP A 152 13.84 2.95 -2.86
C ASP A 152 12.59 3.84 -2.65
N ALA A 153 12.75 4.92 -1.85
CA ALA A 153 11.67 5.84 -1.53
C ALA A 153 11.16 6.61 -2.76
N ARG A 154 12.04 6.94 -3.70
CA ARG A 154 11.66 7.67 -4.92
C ARG A 154 10.83 6.80 -5.86
N GLU A 155 11.21 5.55 -6.00
CA GLU A 155 10.46 4.58 -6.79
C GLU A 155 9.08 4.31 -6.14
N ALA A 156 9.04 4.21 -4.80
CA ALA A 156 7.80 4.05 -4.05
C ALA A 156 6.84 5.24 -4.23
N GLU A 157 7.35 6.48 -4.22
CA GLU A 157 6.57 7.69 -4.51
C GLU A 157 5.91 7.61 -5.89
N GLN A 158 6.68 7.25 -6.91
CA GLN A 158 6.17 7.11 -8.28
C GLN A 158 5.17 5.96 -8.43
N MET A 159 5.40 4.85 -7.74
CA MET A 159 4.48 3.71 -7.75
C MET A 159 3.14 4.05 -7.11
N ALA A 160 3.11 4.77 -5.97
CA ALA A 160 1.87 5.21 -5.34
C ALA A 160 1.03 6.06 -6.32
N PHE A 161 1.68 6.97 -7.03
CA PHE A 161 1.05 7.82 -8.03
C PHE A 161 0.53 7.02 -9.23
N ALA A 162 1.30 6.06 -9.73
CA ALA A 162 0.89 5.18 -10.83
C ALA A 162 -0.28 4.27 -10.44
N MET A 163 -0.24 3.72 -9.21
CA MET A 163 -1.32 2.88 -8.69
C MET A 163 -2.66 3.62 -8.64
N ALA A 164 -2.67 4.91 -8.29
CA ALA A 164 -3.90 5.71 -8.23
C ALA A 164 -4.63 5.81 -9.58
N ARG A 165 -3.93 5.61 -10.68
CA ARG A 165 -4.44 5.66 -12.06
C ARG A 165 -4.71 4.29 -12.68
N ASP A 166 -4.20 3.22 -12.07
CA ASP A 166 -4.39 1.86 -12.58
C ASP A 166 -5.79 1.35 -12.18
N GLU A 167 -6.58 0.92 -13.13
CA GLU A 167 -7.92 0.39 -12.90
C GLU A 167 -7.94 -1.06 -12.40
N ARG A 168 -6.77 -1.73 -12.35
CA ARG A 168 -6.64 -3.10 -11.87
C ARG A 168 -6.39 -3.16 -10.37
N PRO A 169 -6.60 -4.32 -9.71
CA PRO A 169 -6.13 -4.56 -8.36
C PRO A 169 -4.60 -4.52 -8.31
N ASN A 170 -4.05 -3.80 -7.32
CA ASN A 170 -2.61 -3.71 -7.13
C ASN A 170 -2.23 -4.16 -5.72
N TYR A 171 -1.06 -4.76 -5.60
CA TYR A 171 -0.35 -5.00 -4.35
C TYR A 171 1.01 -4.36 -4.42
N VAL A 172 1.37 -3.56 -3.44
CA VAL A 172 2.72 -3.03 -3.27
C VAL A 172 3.34 -3.55 -1.98
N ARG A 173 4.57 -4.06 -2.12
CA ARG A 173 5.38 -4.53 -1.01
C ARG A 173 6.33 -3.44 -0.55
N LEU A 174 6.21 -3.01 0.70
CA LEU A 174 7.11 -2.03 1.32
C LEU A 174 7.88 -2.69 2.47
N PRO A 175 9.22 -2.71 2.41
CA PRO A 175 10.07 -3.25 3.47
C PRO A 175 10.09 -2.37 4.71
#